data_8a58614e8953986985466c6c10d2b94d
#
_entry.id   8a58614e8953986985466c6c10d2b94d
#
_cell.length_a   1.000
_cell.length_b   1.000
_cell.length_c   1.000
_cell.angle_alpha   90.00
_cell.angle_beta   90.00
_cell.angle_gamma   90.00
#
_symmetry.space_group_name_H-M   'P 1'
#
loop_
_entity.id
_entity.type
_entity.pdbx_description
1 polymer ?
#
loop_
_entity_poly.entity_id
_entity_poly.type
_entity_poly.pdbx_seq_one_letter_code
_entity_poly.pdbx_strand_id
1 'polypeptide(L)'
;MRTARFLGILATTVALTAPATTTAAAAPPADWSKAVIDSTMKRYTPDKLGGWGYTRGLYLYGQYLVYKRTGEKKYLDYIKAWADRFVKADGSTDQGYTNLDAMRSATLFVILHQETGQDKYKKAADKVRAKFTSYPRTSDGGMYHATSKVGQLWADGVYMAQPFIAMYAKAYNQPYGYDEAVRNMKAYFAHLKSDDGLLWHAYDADGSESWAKNPGKHSAEHWARAIGWFGMTAIDLLDILPANHPGRADLIAIVQHLAKGYTRYQDQATGRWCQIVDKCSNSKNWTETSASSMYTFMLSRGVERGWLGPEYKPVATKGYQGVLAKASVNSSGLTDIKDISEGTNVGNADYYYARPRNTNDFHGLGAFLIMNEQLARTSG
;
A
#
# COMPACT_ATOMS: atom_id res chain seq x y z
N MET A 1 -37.56 56.39 -66.71
CA MET A 1 -37.42 55.21 -65.81
C MET A 1 -35.96 54.88 -65.72
N ARG A 2 -35.28 55.15 -64.62
CA ARG A 2 -33.86 54.88 -64.37
C ARG A 2 -33.76 53.68 -63.42
N THR A 3 -33.21 52.58 -63.90
CA THR A 3 -32.92 51.37 -63.14
C THR A 3 -31.60 51.54 -62.44
N ALA A 4 -31.59 51.50 -61.09
CA ALA A 4 -30.40 51.48 -60.25
C ALA A 4 -29.95 50.01 -60.01
N ARG A 5 -28.71 49.73 -60.35
CA ARG A 5 -28.02 48.44 -60.05
C ARG A 5 -27.36 48.59 -58.74
N PHE A 6 -27.71 47.70 -57.77
CA PHE A 6 -26.99 47.51 -56.50
C PHE A 6 -25.86 46.52 -56.74
N LEU A 7 -24.63 46.93 -56.49
CA LEU A 7 -23.49 46.04 -56.37
C LEU A 7 -23.42 45.54 -54.89
N GLY A 8 -23.58 44.22 -54.70
CA GLY A 8 -23.34 43.59 -53.40
C GLY A 8 -21.85 43.25 -53.26
N ILE A 9 -21.21 43.78 -52.20
CA ILE A 9 -19.82 43.42 -51.84
C ILE A 9 -19.90 42.20 -50.90
N LEU A 10 -19.37 41.05 -51.35
CA LEU A 10 -19.20 39.86 -50.56
C LEU A 10 -17.92 40.02 -49.73
N ALA A 11 -18.05 40.20 -48.41
CA ALA A 11 -16.93 40.16 -47.48
C ALA A 11 -16.62 38.71 -47.08
N THR A 12 -15.55 38.14 -47.59
CA THR A 12 -15.02 36.84 -47.20
C THR A 12 -14.22 36.98 -45.88
N THR A 13 -14.78 36.51 -44.77
CA THR A 13 -14.06 36.38 -43.51
C THR A 13 -13.20 35.13 -43.53
N VAL A 14 -11.87 35.31 -43.62
CA VAL A 14 -10.90 34.23 -43.43
C VAL A 14 -10.73 34.01 -41.92
N ALA A 15 -11.26 32.90 -41.39
CA ALA A 15 -11.02 32.48 -40.04
C ALA A 15 -9.62 31.89 -39.96
N LEU A 16 -8.68 32.60 -39.34
CA LEU A 16 -7.38 32.04 -38.92
C LEU A 16 -7.61 31.06 -37.79
N THR A 17 -7.56 29.76 -38.09
CA THR A 17 -7.44 28.71 -37.06
C THR A 17 -6.00 28.68 -36.59
N ALA A 18 -5.73 29.14 -35.36
CA ALA A 18 -4.45 28.94 -34.70
C ALA A 18 -4.22 27.43 -34.52
N PRO A 19 -3.02 26.91 -34.81
CA PRO A 19 -2.72 25.51 -34.56
C PRO A 19 -2.77 25.24 -33.04
N ALA A 20 -3.57 24.25 -32.62
CA ALA A 20 -3.54 23.75 -31.26
C ALA A 20 -2.16 23.15 -30.99
N THR A 21 -1.36 23.80 -30.16
CA THR A 21 -0.09 23.27 -29.68
C THR A 21 -0.42 22.10 -28.76
N THR A 22 -0.38 20.88 -29.29
CA THR A 22 -0.34 19.68 -28.47
C THR A 22 0.98 19.69 -27.71
N THR A 23 0.97 20.03 -26.40
CA THR A 23 2.11 19.84 -25.54
C THR A 23 2.43 18.34 -25.53
N ALA A 24 3.56 17.97 -26.13
CA ALA A 24 4.04 16.59 -26.08
C ALA A 24 4.15 16.15 -24.63
N ALA A 25 3.63 14.97 -24.29
CA ALA A 25 3.78 14.39 -22.98
C ALA A 25 5.27 14.25 -22.67
N ALA A 26 5.70 14.66 -21.47
CA ALA A 26 7.08 14.52 -21.06
C ALA A 26 7.51 13.04 -21.10
N ALA A 27 8.73 12.78 -21.53
CA ALA A 27 9.28 11.42 -21.57
C ALA A 27 9.24 10.78 -20.16
N PRO A 28 8.98 9.48 -20.07
CA PRO A 28 9.04 8.77 -18.79
C PRO A 28 10.41 8.96 -18.11
N PRO A 29 10.46 9.14 -16.78
CA PRO A 29 11.73 9.22 -16.08
C PRO A 29 12.47 7.87 -16.13
N ALA A 30 13.80 7.92 -16.16
CA ALA A 30 14.64 6.72 -16.13
C ALA A 30 14.48 5.93 -14.80
N ASP A 31 14.11 6.61 -13.72
CA ASP A 31 13.90 6.04 -12.38
C ASP A 31 12.60 6.61 -11.79
N TRP A 32 11.54 5.81 -11.88
CA TRP A 32 10.22 6.20 -11.37
C TRP A 32 10.20 6.38 -9.86
N SER A 33 10.95 5.57 -9.09
CA SER A 33 10.99 5.72 -7.62
C SER A 33 11.60 7.05 -7.20
N LYS A 34 12.75 7.41 -7.79
CA LYS A 34 13.37 8.73 -7.53
C LYS A 34 12.45 9.86 -7.97
N ALA A 35 11.83 9.75 -9.14
CA ALA A 35 10.93 10.78 -9.66
C ALA A 35 9.72 11.02 -8.73
N VAL A 36 9.11 9.95 -8.18
CA VAL A 36 8.02 10.04 -7.20
C VAL A 36 8.48 10.69 -5.90
N ILE A 37 9.63 10.26 -5.36
CA ILE A 37 10.14 10.80 -4.10
C ILE A 37 10.55 12.27 -4.25
N ASP A 38 11.34 12.60 -5.26
CA ASP A 38 11.79 13.97 -5.49
C ASP A 38 10.60 14.92 -5.73
N SER A 39 9.55 14.46 -6.43
CA SER A 39 8.30 15.20 -6.61
C SER A 39 7.55 15.38 -5.28
N THR A 40 7.50 14.36 -4.45
CA THR A 40 6.84 14.43 -3.13
C THR A 40 7.61 15.37 -2.18
N MET A 41 8.94 15.31 -2.18
CA MET A 41 9.79 16.20 -1.38
C MET A 41 9.70 17.67 -1.85
N LYS A 42 9.46 17.90 -3.13
CA LYS A 42 9.17 19.27 -3.65
C LYS A 42 7.79 19.77 -3.23
N ARG A 43 6.78 18.88 -3.11
CA ARG A 43 5.43 19.24 -2.65
C ARG A 43 5.35 19.47 -1.16
N TYR A 44 6.12 18.70 -0.39
CA TYR A 44 6.04 18.66 1.08
C TYR A 44 7.42 18.63 1.69
N THR A 45 7.74 19.62 2.52
CA THR A 45 8.84 19.54 3.47
C THR A 45 8.48 18.53 4.59
N PRO A 46 9.46 18.00 5.37
CA PRO A 46 9.16 17.01 6.42
C PRO A 46 8.11 17.47 7.43
N ASP A 47 8.05 18.77 7.76
CA ASP A 47 7.06 19.36 8.65
C ASP A 47 5.65 19.42 8.04
N LYS A 48 5.55 19.47 6.70
CA LYS A 48 4.30 19.55 5.94
C LYS A 48 3.85 18.23 5.35
N LEU A 49 4.64 17.15 5.46
CA LEU A 49 4.27 15.82 4.95
C LEU A 49 3.01 15.25 5.63
N GLY A 50 2.65 15.78 6.77
CA GLY A 50 1.48 15.38 7.56
C GLY A 50 1.84 14.76 8.90
N GLY A 51 0.80 14.37 9.66
CA GLY A 51 0.92 13.80 11.00
C GLY A 51 1.36 12.33 11.01
N TRP A 52 1.47 11.81 12.22
CA TRP A 52 1.70 10.40 12.47
C TRP A 52 0.55 9.55 11.91
N GLY A 53 0.87 8.50 11.17
CA GLY A 53 -0.13 7.60 10.59
C GLY A 53 0.49 6.63 9.59
N TYR A 54 -0.17 5.49 9.38
CA TYR A 54 0.36 4.37 8.59
C TYR A 54 0.69 4.75 7.14
N THR A 55 -0.08 5.63 6.52
CA THR A 55 0.15 6.01 5.12
C THR A 55 1.47 6.73 4.92
N ARG A 56 1.84 7.61 5.88
CA ARG A 56 3.16 8.28 5.89
C ARG A 56 4.26 7.28 6.21
N GLY A 57 4.04 6.40 7.19
CA GLY A 57 4.98 5.32 7.50
C GLY A 57 5.25 4.41 6.32
N LEU A 58 4.22 4.05 5.55
CA LEU A 58 4.36 3.28 4.31
C LEU A 58 5.19 4.01 3.25
N TYR A 59 4.85 5.27 2.97
CA TYR A 59 5.55 6.07 1.99
C TYR A 59 7.04 6.23 2.37
N LEU A 60 7.31 6.59 3.62
CA LEU A 60 8.68 6.76 4.12
C LEU A 60 9.47 5.44 4.16
N TYR A 61 8.78 4.31 4.37
CA TYR A 61 9.41 3.00 4.20
C TYR A 61 9.79 2.74 2.73
N GLY A 62 8.92 3.06 1.78
CA GLY A 62 9.25 3.01 0.37
C GLY A 62 10.43 3.92 0.00
N GLN A 63 10.47 5.14 0.55
CA GLN A 63 11.60 6.06 0.41
C GLN A 63 12.90 5.49 1.01
N TYR A 64 12.82 4.78 2.13
CA TYR A 64 13.96 4.08 2.73
C TYR A 64 14.53 3.01 1.80
N LEU A 65 13.68 2.25 1.12
CA LEU A 65 14.16 1.26 0.14
C LEU A 65 14.95 1.92 -1.00
N VAL A 66 14.51 3.08 -1.47
CA VAL A 66 15.25 3.86 -2.48
C VAL A 66 16.57 4.38 -1.92
N TYR A 67 16.61 4.85 -0.66
CA TYR A 67 17.87 5.17 0.02
C TYR A 67 18.83 3.98 0.04
N LYS A 68 18.34 2.79 0.40
CA LYS A 68 19.16 1.57 0.46
C LYS A 68 19.74 1.18 -0.90
N ARG A 69 19.03 1.43 -1.99
CA ARG A 69 19.51 1.18 -3.35
C ARG A 69 20.49 2.23 -3.83
N THR A 70 20.20 3.52 -3.56
CA THR A 70 20.93 4.64 -4.19
C THR A 70 22.07 5.18 -3.32
N GLY A 71 22.00 5.03 -2.00
CA GLY A 71 22.91 5.67 -1.03
C GLY A 71 22.70 7.17 -0.87
N GLU A 72 21.67 7.77 -1.50
CA GLU A 72 21.41 9.21 -1.44
C GLU A 72 20.89 9.64 -0.07
N LYS A 73 21.78 10.18 0.76
CA LYS A 73 21.50 10.57 2.16
C LYS A 73 20.30 11.51 2.31
N LYS A 74 19.99 12.35 1.33
CA LYS A 74 18.83 13.26 1.36
C LYS A 74 17.52 12.52 1.69
N TYR A 75 17.39 11.26 1.24
CA TYR A 75 16.19 10.45 1.48
C TYR A 75 16.10 9.98 2.94
N LEU A 76 17.22 9.54 3.52
CA LEU A 76 17.27 9.17 4.93
C LEU A 76 17.10 10.40 5.84
N ASP A 77 17.74 11.52 5.50
CA ASP A 77 17.65 12.77 6.26
C ASP A 77 16.22 13.31 6.30
N TYR A 78 15.47 13.17 5.19
CA TYR A 78 14.05 13.53 5.14
C TYR A 78 13.19 12.64 6.05
N ILE A 79 13.41 11.31 6.02
CA ILE A 79 12.72 10.35 6.91
C ILE A 79 12.99 10.71 8.37
N LYS A 80 14.26 10.96 8.70
CA LYS A 80 14.70 11.33 10.05
C LYS A 80 14.04 12.65 10.50
N ALA A 81 14.06 13.67 9.66
CA ALA A 81 13.46 14.97 9.97
C ALA A 81 11.95 14.88 10.23
N TRP A 82 11.24 14.00 9.48
CA TRP A 82 9.82 13.74 9.74
C TRP A 82 9.60 13.01 11.08
N ALA A 83 10.36 11.93 11.34
CA ALA A 83 10.22 11.12 12.55
C ALA A 83 10.58 11.90 13.82
N ASP A 84 11.57 12.80 13.76
CA ASP A 84 12.01 13.64 14.88
C ASP A 84 10.91 14.55 15.42
N ARG A 85 9.89 14.83 14.63
CA ARG A 85 8.71 15.60 15.08
C ARG A 85 7.86 14.87 16.12
N PHE A 86 7.98 13.55 16.20
CA PHE A 86 7.10 12.67 16.97
C PHE A 86 7.81 11.93 18.10
N VAL A 87 9.14 12.03 18.22
CA VAL A 87 9.91 11.30 19.23
C VAL A 87 10.77 12.25 20.05
N LYS A 88 10.62 12.22 21.37
CA LYS A 88 11.43 12.99 22.33
C LYS A 88 12.75 12.26 22.64
N ALA A 89 13.68 12.94 23.29
CA ALA A 89 15.01 12.38 23.64
C ALA A 89 14.95 11.13 24.50
N ASP A 90 13.92 11.00 25.34
CA ASP A 90 13.66 9.82 26.19
C ASP A 90 12.91 8.69 25.45
N GLY A 91 12.64 8.85 24.15
CA GLY A 91 11.87 7.92 23.33
C GLY A 91 10.36 8.02 23.53
N SER A 92 9.85 8.98 24.29
CA SER A 92 8.41 9.17 24.39
C SER A 92 7.84 9.78 23.12
N THR A 93 6.58 9.44 22.84
CA THR A 93 5.78 9.97 21.72
C THR A 93 4.43 10.41 22.25
N ASP A 94 3.78 11.35 21.58
CA ASP A 94 2.43 11.78 21.97
C ASP A 94 1.34 10.91 21.29
N GLN A 95 1.69 9.71 20.83
CA GLN A 95 0.78 8.79 20.15
C GLN A 95 0.14 7.81 21.13
N GLY A 96 -1.19 7.62 21.03
CA GLY A 96 -1.94 6.76 21.93
C GLY A 96 -1.74 5.25 21.71
N TYR A 97 -1.39 4.83 20.48
CA TYR A 97 -1.24 3.41 20.08
C TYR A 97 -2.44 2.54 20.46
N THR A 98 -3.65 3.07 20.30
CA THR A 98 -4.92 2.37 20.61
C THR A 98 -5.52 1.65 19.41
N ASN A 99 -4.89 1.75 18.25
CA ASN A 99 -5.23 1.02 17.03
C ASN A 99 -3.95 0.58 16.31
N LEU A 100 -4.06 -0.42 15.45
CA LEU A 100 -2.91 -0.95 14.73
C LEU A 100 -2.34 0.06 13.73
N ASP A 101 -3.17 0.90 13.12
CA ASP A 101 -2.75 1.94 12.17
C ASP A 101 -1.72 2.90 12.76
N ALA A 102 -1.87 3.26 14.04
CA ALA A 102 -0.93 4.13 14.74
C ALA A 102 0.44 3.46 14.96
N MET A 103 0.51 2.13 14.91
CA MET A 103 1.74 1.37 15.18
C MET A 103 2.63 1.20 13.94
N ARG A 104 2.05 1.26 12.72
CA ARG A 104 2.81 1.00 11.48
C ARG A 104 4.04 1.89 11.32
N SER A 105 3.91 3.18 11.60
CA SER A 105 5.03 4.13 11.45
C SER A 105 6.20 3.86 12.43
N ALA A 106 5.98 3.07 13.49
CA ALA A 106 7.04 2.71 14.42
C ALA A 106 8.16 1.85 13.80
N THR A 107 7.92 1.22 12.63
CA THR A 107 8.99 0.57 11.86
C THR A 107 10.12 1.55 11.52
N LEU A 108 9.80 2.84 11.34
CA LEU A 108 10.80 3.87 11.10
C LEU A 108 11.73 4.10 12.31
N PHE A 109 11.25 3.88 13.53
CA PHE A 109 12.12 3.96 14.71
C PHE A 109 13.17 2.84 14.72
N VAL A 110 12.78 1.61 14.37
CA VAL A 110 13.74 0.50 14.23
C VAL A 110 14.77 0.82 13.14
N ILE A 111 14.31 1.28 11.99
CA ILE A 111 15.17 1.67 10.86
C ILE A 111 16.13 2.79 11.26
N LEU A 112 15.62 3.89 11.84
CA LEU A 112 16.44 5.04 12.19
C LEU A 112 17.44 4.73 13.31
N HIS A 113 17.10 3.84 14.25
CA HIS A 113 18.08 3.34 15.22
C HIS A 113 19.23 2.59 14.52
N GLN A 114 18.92 1.68 13.60
CA GLN A 114 19.91 0.91 12.86
C GLN A 114 20.80 1.78 11.96
N GLU A 115 20.24 2.80 11.32
CA GLU A 115 20.97 3.67 10.40
C GLU A 115 21.77 4.78 11.10
N THR A 116 21.34 5.21 12.31
CA THR A 116 21.93 6.39 12.98
C THR A 116 22.55 6.11 14.34
N GLY A 117 22.27 4.98 14.96
CA GLY A 117 22.70 4.63 16.32
C GLY A 117 22.09 5.49 17.43
N GLN A 118 21.09 6.34 17.13
CA GLN A 118 20.50 7.24 18.14
C GLN A 118 19.53 6.48 19.06
N ASP A 119 19.85 6.41 20.35
CA ASP A 119 19.11 5.68 21.38
C ASP A 119 17.62 6.06 21.50
N LYS A 120 17.26 7.31 21.21
CA LYS A 120 15.86 7.76 21.28
C LYS A 120 14.93 6.92 20.43
N TYR A 121 15.39 6.46 19.25
CA TYR A 121 14.60 5.64 18.36
C TYR A 121 14.42 4.21 18.90
N LYS A 122 15.48 3.64 19.49
CA LYS A 122 15.35 2.34 20.17
C LYS A 122 14.37 2.42 21.34
N LYS A 123 14.53 3.42 22.20
CA LYS A 123 13.61 3.66 23.33
C LYS A 123 12.16 3.83 22.85
N ALA A 124 11.93 4.53 21.74
CA ALA A 124 10.60 4.67 21.16
C ALA A 124 10.06 3.33 20.62
N ALA A 125 10.89 2.58 19.90
CA ALA A 125 10.51 1.23 19.43
C ALA A 125 10.20 0.28 20.61
N ASP A 126 10.98 0.32 21.68
CA ASP A 126 10.75 -0.47 22.91
C ASP A 126 9.38 -0.13 23.54
N LYS A 127 9.03 1.16 23.63
CA LYS A 127 7.73 1.61 24.15
C LYS A 127 6.56 1.14 23.29
N VAL A 128 6.70 1.19 21.96
CA VAL A 128 5.68 0.64 21.05
C VAL A 128 5.60 -0.87 21.17
N ARG A 129 6.74 -1.58 21.22
CA ARG A 129 6.76 -3.03 21.40
C ARG A 129 6.04 -3.47 22.68
N ALA A 130 6.24 -2.73 23.78
CA ALA A 130 5.58 -2.99 25.04
C ALA A 130 4.04 -2.92 24.96
N LYS A 131 3.49 -2.07 24.08
CA LYS A 131 2.02 -1.99 23.87
C LYS A 131 1.42 -3.30 23.36
N PHE A 132 2.16 -4.08 22.59
CA PHE A 132 1.67 -5.36 22.06
C PHE A 132 1.53 -6.44 23.13
N THR A 133 2.18 -6.32 24.30
CA THR A 133 2.09 -7.29 25.38
C THR A 133 0.67 -7.42 25.94
N SER A 134 -0.04 -6.30 26.06
CA SER A 134 -1.42 -6.22 26.56
C SER A 134 -2.44 -5.83 25.50
N TYR A 135 -2.04 -5.81 24.23
CA TYR A 135 -2.97 -5.44 23.15
C TYR A 135 -4.07 -6.49 23.00
N PRO A 136 -5.36 -6.08 22.91
CA PRO A 136 -6.48 -7.04 22.92
C PRO A 136 -6.46 -7.94 21.68
N ARG A 137 -6.86 -9.19 21.87
CA ARG A 137 -6.81 -10.27 20.88
C ARG A 137 -8.05 -11.14 20.95
N THR A 138 -8.35 -11.79 19.83
CA THR A 138 -9.26 -12.95 19.82
C THR A 138 -8.64 -14.13 20.56
N SER A 139 -9.44 -15.14 20.91
CA SER A 139 -8.99 -16.33 21.64
C SER A 139 -7.90 -17.13 20.92
N ASP A 140 -7.83 -17.05 19.59
CA ASP A 140 -6.83 -17.68 18.73
C ASP A 140 -5.61 -16.79 18.44
N GLY A 141 -5.59 -15.57 18.98
CA GLY A 141 -4.42 -14.69 18.97
C GLY A 141 -4.46 -13.56 17.93
N GLY A 142 -5.54 -13.37 17.19
CA GLY A 142 -5.73 -12.24 16.27
C GLY A 142 -5.84 -10.91 17.03
N MET A 143 -4.98 -9.93 16.74
CA MET A 143 -5.06 -8.60 17.34
C MET A 143 -6.27 -7.85 16.82
N TYR A 144 -7.05 -7.22 17.68
CA TYR A 144 -8.15 -6.35 17.25
C TYR A 144 -7.61 -5.21 16.39
N HIS A 145 -8.36 -4.80 15.37
CA HIS A 145 -7.96 -3.66 14.54
C HIS A 145 -7.74 -2.38 15.36
N ALA A 146 -8.59 -2.16 16.35
CA ALA A 146 -8.44 -1.11 17.35
C ALA A 146 -8.95 -1.60 18.71
N THR A 147 -8.48 -1.03 19.82
CA THR A 147 -8.93 -1.40 21.17
C THR A 147 -10.42 -1.16 21.38
N SER A 148 -11.02 -0.21 20.66
CA SER A 148 -12.45 0.09 20.63
C SER A 148 -13.27 -0.81 19.70
N LYS A 149 -12.61 -1.61 18.84
CA LYS A 149 -13.27 -2.54 17.90
C LYS A 149 -13.12 -3.96 18.44
N VAL A 150 -13.86 -4.25 19.49
CA VAL A 150 -13.78 -5.52 20.23
C VAL A 150 -14.10 -6.69 19.28
N GLY A 151 -13.19 -7.66 19.20
CA GLY A 151 -13.36 -8.85 18.37
C GLY A 151 -13.15 -8.63 16.86
N GLN A 152 -12.92 -7.41 16.39
CA GLN A 152 -12.84 -7.14 14.96
C GLN A 152 -11.42 -7.33 14.42
N LEU A 153 -11.29 -8.18 13.38
CA LEU A 153 -10.08 -8.41 12.62
C LEU A 153 -10.28 -7.85 11.20
N TRP A 154 -9.65 -6.74 10.88
CA TRP A 154 -9.65 -6.19 9.53
C TRP A 154 -8.36 -6.61 8.81
N ALA A 155 -8.45 -7.15 7.60
CA ALA A 155 -7.31 -7.75 6.89
C ALA A 155 -6.08 -6.82 6.79
N ASP A 156 -6.30 -5.52 6.68
CA ASP A 156 -5.25 -4.50 6.69
C ASP A 156 -4.47 -4.42 8.01
N GLY A 157 -5.08 -4.78 9.13
CA GLY A 157 -4.46 -4.75 10.47
C GLY A 157 -3.18 -5.57 10.57
N VAL A 158 -3.03 -6.63 9.77
CA VAL A 158 -1.79 -7.43 9.79
C VAL A 158 -0.58 -6.62 9.31
N TYR A 159 -0.74 -5.75 8.30
CA TYR A 159 0.35 -4.91 7.81
C TYR A 159 0.68 -3.77 8.78
N MET A 160 -0.29 -3.36 9.56
CA MET A 160 -0.12 -2.27 10.52
C MET A 160 0.74 -2.68 11.74
N ALA A 161 0.79 -3.97 12.08
CA ALA A 161 1.49 -4.47 13.27
C ALA A 161 2.66 -5.43 12.96
N GLN A 162 2.43 -6.46 12.12
CA GLN A 162 3.35 -7.59 12.03
C GLN A 162 4.74 -7.25 11.46
N PRO A 163 4.88 -6.38 10.44
CA PRO A 163 6.20 -5.97 9.98
C PRO A 163 7.03 -5.27 11.08
N PHE A 164 6.39 -4.44 11.93
CA PHE A 164 7.09 -3.84 13.06
C PHE A 164 7.56 -4.91 14.05
N ILE A 165 6.69 -5.83 14.46
CA ILE A 165 7.01 -6.89 15.44
C ILE A 165 8.17 -7.74 14.93
N ALA A 166 8.14 -8.17 13.67
CA ALA A 166 9.19 -8.99 13.08
C ALA A 166 10.51 -8.22 12.88
N MET A 167 10.46 -6.96 12.43
CA MET A 167 11.65 -6.12 12.30
C MET A 167 12.29 -5.84 13.66
N TYR A 168 11.48 -5.56 14.68
CA TYR A 168 11.96 -5.38 16.05
C TYR A 168 12.62 -6.66 16.57
N ALA A 169 11.97 -7.81 16.36
CA ALA A 169 12.50 -9.11 16.78
C ALA A 169 13.88 -9.38 16.15
N LYS A 170 14.04 -9.10 14.85
CA LYS A 170 15.31 -9.26 14.13
C LYS A 170 16.39 -8.28 14.63
N ALA A 171 16.00 -7.00 14.77
CA ALA A 171 16.95 -5.94 15.13
C ALA A 171 17.50 -6.09 16.54
N TYR A 172 16.72 -6.63 17.48
CA TYR A 172 17.06 -6.69 18.90
C TYR A 172 17.11 -8.11 19.47
N ASN A 173 17.23 -9.12 18.60
CA ASN A 173 17.38 -10.53 18.95
C ASN A 173 16.27 -11.03 19.93
N GLN A 174 15.00 -10.79 19.56
CA GLN A 174 13.86 -11.22 20.34
C GLN A 174 12.97 -12.19 19.54
N PRO A 175 13.40 -13.44 19.34
CA PRO A 175 12.83 -14.38 18.37
C PRO A 175 11.36 -14.72 18.62
N TYR A 176 10.85 -14.59 19.85
CA TYR A 176 9.43 -14.78 20.16
C TYR A 176 8.49 -13.87 19.34
N GLY A 177 8.99 -12.73 18.85
CA GLY A 177 8.23 -11.83 17.98
C GLY A 177 7.93 -12.46 16.62
N TYR A 178 8.75 -13.39 16.15
CA TYR A 178 8.47 -14.13 14.92
C TYR A 178 7.24 -15.04 15.08
N ASP A 179 7.19 -15.81 16.18
CA ASP A 179 6.04 -16.69 16.50
C ASP A 179 4.77 -15.86 16.69
N GLU A 180 4.88 -14.70 17.35
CA GLU A 180 3.76 -13.78 17.55
C GLU A 180 3.19 -13.29 16.22
N ALA A 181 4.06 -12.84 15.29
CA ALA A 181 3.65 -12.36 13.98
C ALA A 181 3.00 -13.47 13.14
N VAL A 182 3.58 -14.67 13.11
CA VAL A 182 3.02 -15.83 12.39
C VAL A 182 1.67 -16.23 12.97
N ARG A 183 1.54 -16.31 14.29
CA ARG A 183 0.27 -16.67 14.96
C ARG A 183 -0.84 -15.68 14.59
N ASN A 184 -0.54 -14.38 14.60
CA ASN A 184 -1.51 -13.37 14.21
C ASN A 184 -1.93 -13.50 12.74
N MET A 185 -0.98 -13.73 11.82
CA MET A 185 -1.29 -13.99 10.40
C MET A 185 -2.20 -15.20 10.21
N LYS A 186 -1.95 -16.29 10.93
CA LYS A 186 -2.75 -17.51 10.87
C LYS A 186 -4.16 -17.30 11.41
N ALA A 187 -4.31 -16.59 12.54
CA ALA A 187 -5.61 -16.26 13.10
C ALA A 187 -6.46 -15.44 12.13
N TYR A 188 -5.89 -14.39 11.58
CA TYR A 188 -6.58 -13.58 10.56
C TYR A 188 -6.94 -14.38 9.32
N PHE A 189 -6.00 -15.18 8.80
CA PHE A 189 -6.24 -15.99 7.59
C PHE A 189 -7.36 -17.02 7.79
N ALA A 190 -7.43 -17.65 8.96
CA ALA A 190 -8.46 -18.63 9.27
C ALA A 190 -9.88 -18.04 9.21
N HIS A 191 -10.06 -16.77 9.61
CA HIS A 191 -11.36 -16.10 9.61
C HIS A 191 -11.69 -15.37 8.30
N LEU A 192 -10.67 -14.99 7.53
CA LEU A 192 -10.86 -14.10 6.36
C LEU A 192 -10.74 -14.80 5.02
N LYS A 193 -10.14 -15.99 4.94
CA LYS A 193 -9.95 -16.69 3.66
C LYS A 193 -11.27 -17.02 2.98
N SER A 194 -11.30 -16.85 1.67
CA SER A 194 -12.37 -17.29 0.78
C SER A 194 -11.82 -18.40 -0.14
N ASP A 195 -12.68 -19.31 -0.58
CA ASP A 195 -12.27 -20.47 -1.38
C ASP A 195 -11.78 -20.11 -2.80
N ASP A 196 -12.04 -18.89 -3.24
CA ASP A 196 -11.66 -18.38 -4.56
C ASP A 196 -10.25 -17.75 -4.64
N GLY A 197 -9.47 -17.85 -3.57
CA GLY A 197 -8.12 -17.30 -3.49
C GLY A 197 -8.06 -15.86 -2.99
N LEU A 198 -9.17 -15.30 -2.50
CA LEU A 198 -9.26 -13.96 -1.95
C LEU A 198 -9.42 -13.97 -0.42
N LEU A 199 -9.57 -12.79 0.17
CA LEU A 199 -9.93 -12.61 1.57
C LEU A 199 -11.12 -11.65 1.68
N TRP A 200 -11.95 -11.87 2.67
CA TRP A 200 -12.93 -10.88 3.11
C TRP A 200 -12.21 -9.70 3.77
N HIS A 201 -12.80 -8.49 3.70
CA HIS A 201 -12.17 -7.31 4.27
C HIS A 201 -12.04 -7.41 5.80
N ALA A 202 -13.06 -7.88 6.48
CA ALA A 202 -13.08 -7.91 7.94
C ALA A 202 -13.90 -9.08 8.50
N TYR A 203 -13.57 -9.46 9.73
CA TYR A 203 -14.27 -10.43 10.57
C TYR A 203 -14.62 -9.80 11.92
N ASP A 204 -15.75 -10.20 12.50
CA ASP A 204 -16.23 -9.78 13.81
C ASP A 204 -16.60 -10.99 14.69
N ALA A 205 -15.83 -11.24 15.76
CA ALA A 205 -15.89 -12.48 16.52
C ALA A 205 -17.26 -12.77 17.16
N ASP A 206 -17.99 -11.75 17.60
CA ASP A 206 -19.35 -11.91 18.14
C ASP A 206 -20.45 -11.72 17.08
N GLY A 207 -20.11 -11.24 15.90
CA GLY A 207 -21.06 -10.97 14.81
C GLY A 207 -22.02 -9.83 15.12
N SER A 208 -21.67 -8.91 16.00
CA SER A 208 -22.51 -7.78 16.39
C SER A 208 -22.64 -6.72 15.31
N GLU A 209 -21.61 -6.53 14.52
CA GLU A 209 -21.59 -5.55 13.44
C GLU A 209 -22.60 -5.88 12.33
N SER A 210 -23.19 -4.83 11.74
CA SER A 210 -24.21 -4.98 10.69
C SER A 210 -23.70 -5.73 9.47
N TRP A 211 -22.41 -5.58 9.12
CA TRP A 211 -21.77 -6.25 8.00
C TRP A 211 -21.36 -7.70 8.30
N ALA A 212 -21.42 -8.16 9.56
CA ALA A 212 -21.02 -9.49 10.02
C ALA A 212 -22.20 -10.44 10.32
N LYS A 213 -23.41 -10.11 9.87
CA LYS A 213 -24.64 -10.91 10.14
C LYS A 213 -24.80 -12.18 9.29
N ASN A 214 -23.70 -12.78 8.88
CA ASN A 214 -23.69 -14.05 8.15
C ASN A 214 -23.00 -15.15 9.01
N PRO A 215 -23.14 -16.44 8.64
CA PRO A 215 -22.55 -17.54 9.41
C PRO A 215 -21.04 -17.46 9.57
N GLY A 216 -20.33 -16.86 8.59
CA GLY A 216 -18.88 -16.66 8.62
C GLY A 216 -18.47 -15.43 9.44
N LYS A 217 -19.42 -14.59 9.89
CA LYS A 217 -19.16 -13.38 10.66
C LYS A 217 -18.14 -12.42 9.98
N HIS A 218 -18.09 -12.43 8.67
CA HIS A 218 -17.19 -11.58 7.88
C HIS A 218 -17.97 -10.55 7.03
N SER A 219 -17.27 -9.53 6.55
CA SER A 219 -17.81 -8.56 5.59
C SER A 219 -18.17 -9.24 4.24
N ALA A 220 -19.02 -8.57 3.46
CA ALA A 220 -19.55 -9.14 2.22
C ALA A 220 -18.62 -8.98 1.00
N GLU A 221 -17.59 -8.15 1.10
CA GLU A 221 -16.82 -7.72 -0.07
C GLU A 221 -15.33 -8.07 0.03
N HIS A 222 -14.75 -8.43 -1.13
CA HIS A 222 -13.32 -8.63 -1.33
C HIS A 222 -12.65 -7.29 -1.68
N TRP A 223 -12.43 -6.43 -0.69
CA TRP A 223 -11.81 -5.14 -0.92
C TRP A 223 -10.32 -5.28 -1.23
N ALA A 224 -9.92 -4.80 -2.41
CA ALA A 224 -8.60 -5.07 -2.99
C ALA A 224 -7.44 -4.65 -2.07
N ARG A 225 -7.46 -3.44 -1.50
CA ARG A 225 -6.34 -2.94 -0.69
C ARG A 225 -6.16 -3.71 0.60
N ALA A 226 -7.23 -4.17 1.27
CA ALA A 226 -7.11 -5.02 2.46
C ALA A 226 -6.37 -6.32 2.14
N ILE A 227 -6.74 -6.98 1.02
CA ILE A 227 -6.08 -8.20 0.55
C ILE A 227 -4.61 -7.91 0.16
N GLY A 228 -4.34 -6.75 -0.44
CA GLY A 228 -2.99 -6.31 -0.79
C GLY A 228 -2.08 -6.16 0.43
N TRP A 229 -2.58 -5.56 1.50
CA TRP A 229 -1.86 -5.47 2.76
C TRP A 229 -1.48 -6.83 3.32
N PHE A 230 -2.42 -7.77 3.25
CA PHE A 230 -2.20 -9.14 3.72
C PHE A 230 -1.08 -9.84 2.94
N GLY A 231 -1.12 -9.76 1.62
CA GLY A 231 -0.08 -10.32 0.74
C GLY A 231 1.30 -9.69 0.99
N MET A 232 1.37 -8.37 1.12
CA MET A 232 2.62 -7.68 1.47
C MET A 232 3.17 -8.13 2.81
N THR A 233 2.32 -8.30 3.83
CA THR A 233 2.73 -8.78 5.15
C THR A 233 3.34 -10.16 5.08
N ALA A 234 2.71 -11.09 4.35
CA ALA A 234 3.23 -12.46 4.20
C ALA A 234 4.63 -12.45 3.56
N ILE A 235 4.84 -11.62 2.54
CA ILE A 235 6.16 -11.44 1.90
C ILE A 235 7.18 -10.83 2.88
N ASP A 236 6.83 -9.74 3.56
CA ASP A 236 7.74 -9.06 4.49
C ASP A 236 8.18 -10.02 5.62
N LEU A 237 7.25 -10.79 6.17
CA LEU A 237 7.56 -11.78 7.19
C LEU A 237 8.49 -12.88 6.64
N LEU A 238 8.22 -13.41 5.45
CA LEU A 238 9.09 -14.43 4.83
C LEU A 238 10.50 -13.92 4.55
N ASP A 239 10.69 -12.65 4.25
CA ASP A 239 12.03 -12.02 4.08
C ASP A 239 12.72 -11.74 5.43
N ILE A 240 11.97 -11.61 6.52
CA ILE A 240 12.51 -11.28 7.85
C ILE A 240 12.79 -12.54 8.69
N LEU A 241 11.90 -13.54 8.66
CA LEU A 241 11.99 -14.75 9.46
C LEU A 241 13.24 -15.59 9.12
N PRO A 242 13.85 -16.22 10.12
CA PRO A 242 14.92 -17.21 9.87
C PRO A 242 14.50 -18.28 8.86
N ALA A 243 15.44 -18.75 8.04
CA ALA A 243 15.14 -19.71 6.98
C ALA A 243 14.54 -21.03 7.49
N ASN A 244 14.88 -21.43 8.72
CA ASN A 244 14.39 -22.64 9.38
C ASN A 244 13.16 -22.41 10.29
N HIS A 245 12.57 -21.21 10.29
CA HIS A 245 11.41 -20.93 11.14
C HIS A 245 10.19 -21.77 10.70
N PRO A 246 9.53 -22.53 11.62
CA PRO A 246 8.46 -23.46 11.26
C PRO A 246 7.25 -22.78 10.60
N GLY A 247 6.95 -21.55 10.97
CA GLY A 247 5.83 -20.78 10.41
C GLY A 247 6.00 -20.33 8.94
N ARG A 248 7.16 -20.56 8.33
CA ARG A 248 7.38 -20.19 6.90
C ARG A 248 6.46 -20.95 5.96
N ALA A 249 6.20 -22.23 6.23
CA ALA A 249 5.31 -23.05 5.41
C ALA A 249 3.88 -22.48 5.38
N ASP A 250 3.35 -22.05 6.53
CA ASP A 250 2.03 -21.41 6.61
C ASP A 250 1.98 -20.10 5.80
N LEU A 251 3.02 -19.26 5.90
CA LEU A 251 3.09 -18.01 5.15
C LEU A 251 3.22 -18.24 3.64
N ILE A 252 3.98 -19.24 3.21
CA ILE A 252 4.08 -19.62 1.80
C ILE A 252 2.72 -20.10 1.28
N ALA A 253 1.99 -20.91 2.06
CA ALA A 253 0.64 -21.35 1.70
C ALA A 253 -0.33 -20.16 1.54
N ILE A 254 -0.21 -19.13 2.39
CA ILE A 254 -0.98 -17.88 2.26
C ILE A 254 -0.62 -17.16 0.94
N VAL A 255 0.67 -17.00 0.63
CA VAL A 255 1.13 -16.38 -0.62
C VAL A 255 0.59 -17.13 -1.83
N GLN A 256 0.64 -18.47 -1.82
CA GLN A 256 0.11 -19.32 -2.90
C GLN A 256 -1.41 -19.24 -3.04
N HIS A 257 -2.14 -19.14 -1.93
CA HIS A 257 -3.58 -18.93 -1.94
C HIS A 257 -3.94 -17.61 -2.62
N LEU A 258 -3.31 -16.50 -2.19
CA LEU A 258 -3.54 -15.17 -2.75
C LEU A 258 -3.13 -15.06 -4.22
N ALA A 259 -2.01 -15.69 -4.60
CA ALA A 259 -1.55 -15.68 -5.99
C ALA A 259 -2.56 -16.29 -6.96
N LYS A 260 -3.30 -17.33 -6.55
CA LYS A 260 -4.40 -17.91 -7.34
C LYS A 260 -5.52 -16.91 -7.57
N GLY A 261 -5.97 -16.23 -6.50
CA GLY A 261 -7.00 -15.20 -6.58
C GLY A 261 -6.53 -14.00 -7.43
N TYR A 262 -5.31 -13.53 -7.22
CA TYR A 262 -4.76 -12.42 -8.00
C TYR A 262 -4.71 -12.76 -9.50
N THR A 263 -4.28 -13.95 -9.86
CA THR A 263 -4.24 -14.39 -11.26
C THR A 263 -5.65 -14.49 -11.86
N ARG A 264 -6.59 -15.05 -11.11
CA ARG A 264 -7.98 -15.25 -11.57
C ARG A 264 -8.68 -13.91 -11.86
N TYR A 265 -8.46 -12.91 -11.03
CA TYR A 265 -9.22 -11.66 -11.05
C TYR A 265 -8.45 -10.47 -11.62
N GLN A 266 -7.28 -10.68 -12.22
CA GLN A 266 -6.58 -9.61 -12.93
C GLN A 266 -7.40 -9.11 -14.12
N ASP A 267 -7.72 -7.82 -14.15
CA ASP A 267 -8.38 -7.21 -15.30
C ASP A 267 -7.49 -7.28 -16.54
N GLN A 268 -7.94 -8.00 -17.55
CA GLN A 268 -7.13 -8.31 -18.73
C GLN A 268 -6.87 -7.08 -19.63
N ALA A 269 -7.74 -6.08 -19.56
CA ALA A 269 -7.58 -4.86 -20.37
C ALA A 269 -6.51 -3.93 -19.79
N THR A 270 -6.46 -3.79 -18.47
CA THR A 270 -5.56 -2.84 -17.79
C THR A 270 -4.37 -3.48 -17.09
N GLY A 271 -4.39 -4.79 -16.86
CA GLY A 271 -3.41 -5.51 -16.05
C GLY A 271 -3.54 -5.26 -14.54
N ARG A 272 -4.47 -4.41 -14.10
CA ARG A 272 -4.68 -4.02 -12.70
C ARG A 272 -5.83 -4.80 -12.07
N TRP A 273 -6.13 -4.54 -10.80
CA TRP A 273 -7.23 -5.15 -10.06
C TRP A 273 -8.25 -4.10 -9.63
N CYS A 274 -9.53 -4.51 -9.63
CA CYS A 274 -10.63 -3.63 -9.28
C CYS A 274 -10.74 -3.41 -7.76
N GLN A 275 -11.37 -2.30 -7.37
CA GLN A 275 -11.62 -1.88 -5.99
C GLN A 275 -12.32 -3.00 -5.17
N ILE A 276 -13.34 -3.67 -5.72
CA ILE A 276 -13.84 -4.96 -5.27
C ILE A 276 -13.39 -6.00 -6.29
N VAL A 277 -12.51 -6.91 -5.84
CA VAL A 277 -11.67 -7.73 -6.73
C VAL A 277 -12.48 -8.61 -7.67
N ASP A 278 -13.48 -9.30 -7.15
CA ASP A 278 -14.31 -10.28 -7.85
C ASP A 278 -15.47 -9.67 -8.66
N LYS A 279 -15.65 -8.35 -8.61
CA LYS A 279 -16.79 -7.65 -9.23
C LYS A 279 -16.37 -6.65 -10.31
N CYS A 280 -15.29 -6.92 -11.05
CA CYS A 280 -14.79 -6.05 -12.12
C CYS A 280 -15.78 -5.80 -13.26
N SER A 281 -16.72 -6.70 -13.51
CA SER A 281 -17.76 -6.53 -14.51
C SER A 281 -18.83 -5.49 -14.15
N ASN A 282 -18.91 -5.06 -12.90
CA ASN A 282 -19.82 -4.00 -12.48
C ASN A 282 -19.32 -2.64 -12.98
N SER A 283 -20.15 -1.90 -13.71
CA SER A 283 -19.80 -0.60 -14.32
C SER A 283 -19.44 0.51 -13.32
N LYS A 284 -19.86 0.38 -12.05
CA LYS A 284 -19.48 1.31 -10.97
C LYS A 284 -18.07 1.01 -10.43
N ASN A 285 -17.57 -0.22 -10.63
CA ASN A 285 -16.27 -0.64 -10.13
C ASN A 285 -15.14 -0.08 -11.01
N TRP A 286 -13.95 0.01 -10.46
CA TRP A 286 -12.80 0.60 -11.14
C TRP A 286 -11.49 -0.02 -10.66
N THR A 287 -10.47 -0.02 -11.51
CA THR A 287 -9.16 -0.59 -11.20
C THR A 287 -8.35 0.36 -10.32
N GLU A 288 -7.89 -0.13 -9.17
CA GLU A 288 -7.30 0.64 -8.07
C GLU A 288 -5.78 0.48 -8.04
N THR A 289 -5.05 1.58 -7.98
CA THR A 289 -3.59 1.58 -8.19
C THR A 289 -2.81 1.09 -6.97
N SER A 290 -3.25 1.40 -5.73
CA SER A 290 -2.51 0.97 -4.54
C SER A 290 -2.52 -0.55 -4.37
N ALA A 291 -3.70 -1.17 -4.46
CA ALA A 291 -3.85 -2.62 -4.39
C ALA A 291 -3.13 -3.32 -5.56
N SER A 292 -3.23 -2.76 -6.76
CA SER A 292 -2.53 -3.30 -7.93
C SER A 292 -1.00 -3.29 -7.74
N SER A 293 -0.46 -2.25 -7.11
CA SER A 293 0.96 -2.21 -6.74
C SER A 293 1.32 -3.30 -5.72
N MET A 294 0.49 -3.50 -4.71
CA MET A 294 0.70 -4.51 -3.66
C MET A 294 0.66 -5.93 -4.22
N TYR A 295 -0.32 -6.23 -5.09
CA TYR A 295 -0.46 -7.55 -5.73
C TYR A 295 0.72 -7.85 -6.65
N THR A 296 1.10 -6.86 -7.45
CA THR A 296 2.25 -6.95 -8.35
C THR A 296 3.56 -7.20 -7.56
N PHE A 297 3.76 -6.49 -6.45
CA PHE A 297 4.90 -6.71 -5.55
C PHE A 297 4.90 -8.14 -5.00
N MET A 298 3.77 -8.60 -4.43
CA MET A 298 3.69 -9.93 -3.84
C MET A 298 3.99 -11.03 -4.87
N LEU A 299 3.41 -10.95 -6.06
CA LEU A 299 3.64 -11.92 -7.13
C LEU A 299 5.11 -11.91 -7.58
N SER A 300 5.68 -10.74 -7.84
CA SER A 300 7.06 -10.60 -8.30
C SER A 300 8.07 -11.13 -7.26
N ARG A 301 7.90 -10.74 -5.99
CA ARG A 301 8.78 -11.19 -4.92
C ARG A 301 8.62 -12.68 -4.63
N GLY A 302 7.37 -13.18 -4.69
CA GLY A 302 7.08 -14.60 -4.52
C GLY A 302 7.78 -15.47 -5.57
N VAL A 303 7.79 -15.04 -6.83
CA VAL A 303 8.53 -15.72 -7.91
C VAL A 303 10.05 -15.60 -7.71
N GLU A 304 10.57 -14.41 -7.43
CA GLU A 304 12.01 -14.19 -7.18
C GLU A 304 12.55 -15.10 -6.07
N ARG A 305 11.77 -15.31 -5.02
CA ARG A 305 12.13 -16.13 -3.86
C ARG A 305 11.82 -17.61 -3.99
N GLY A 306 11.20 -18.04 -5.08
CA GLY A 306 10.79 -19.43 -5.30
C GLY A 306 9.63 -19.91 -4.42
N TRP A 307 8.85 -18.98 -3.83
CA TRP A 307 7.61 -19.29 -3.09
C TRP A 307 6.42 -19.47 -4.05
N LEU A 308 6.54 -18.90 -5.24
CA LEU A 308 5.61 -19.05 -6.36
C LEU A 308 6.35 -19.60 -7.58
N GLY A 309 5.65 -20.35 -8.41
CA GLY A 309 6.17 -20.84 -9.68
C GLY A 309 6.33 -19.73 -10.74
N PRO A 310 7.09 -20.00 -11.82
CA PRO A 310 7.36 -19.02 -12.88
C PRO A 310 6.11 -18.57 -13.65
N GLU A 311 5.02 -19.35 -13.61
CA GLU A 311 3.73 -19.03 -14.25
C GLU A 311 3.09 -17.74 -13.74
N TYR A 312 3.47 -17.27 -12.56
CA TYR A 312 3.01 -16.00 -12.00
C TYR A 312 3.79 -14.78 -12.51
N LYS A 313 4.94 -14.98 -13.16
CA LYS A 313 5.76 -13.87 -13.69
C LYS A 313 5.01 -13.02 -14.73
N PRO A 314 4.30 -13.59 -15.72
CA PRO A 314 3.51 -12.79 -16.66
C PRO A 314 2.43 -11.94 -15.99
N VAL A 315 1.77 -12.46 -14.94
CA VAL A 315 0.76 -11.73 -14.16
C VAL A 315 1.37 -10.53 -13.47
N ALA A 316 2.52 -10.70 -12.80
CA ALA A 316 3.27 -9.62 -12.17
C ALA A 316 3.74 -8.57 -13.19
N THR A 317 4.28 -9.00 -14.34
CA THR A 317 4.74 -8.10 -15.41
C THR A 317 3.59 -7.26 -15.96
N LYS A 318 2.44 -7.88 -16.23
CA LYS A 318 1.24 -7.19 -16.71
C LYS A 318 0.71 -6.20 -15.66
N GLY A 319 0.71 -6.59 -14.39
CA GLY A 319 0.35 -5.73 -13.26
C GLY A 319 1.25 -4.49 -13.18
N TYR A 320 2.55 -4.68 -13.29
CA TYR A 320 3.52 -3.59 -13.30
C TYR A 320 3.27 -2.59 -14.43
N GLN A 321 3.09 -3.07 -15.66
CA GLN A 321 2.76 -2.22 -16.81
C GLN A 321 1.45 -1.45 -16.59
N GLY A 322 0.43 -2.12 -16.05
CA GLY A 322 -0.86 -1.50 -15.73
C GLY A 322 -0.75 -0.41 -14.68
N VAL A 323 0.11 -0.59 -13.67
CA VAL A 323 0.38 0.44 -12.65
C VAL A 323 1.19 1.59 -13.25
N LEU A 324 2.23 1.32 -14.04
CA LEU A 324 3.02 2.37 -14.72
C LEU A 324 2.17 3.23 -15.67
N ALA A 325 1.12 2.68 -16.26
CA ALA A 325 0.18 3.45 -17.08
C ALA A 325 -0.60 4.51 -16.27
N LYS A 326 -0.51 4.49 -14.93
CA LYS A 326 -1.08 5.49 -14.01
C LYS A 326 -0.05 6.48 -13.46
N ALA A 327 1.21 6.30 -13.83
CA ALA A 327 2.29 7.22 -13.53
C ALA A 327 2.49 8.19 -14.71
N SER A 328 2.65 9.46 -14.44
CA SER A 328 2.91 10.48 -15.47
C SER A 328 3.71 11.65 -14.90
N VAL A 329 4.40 12.38 -15.76
CA VAL A 329 5.01 13.66 -15.41
C VAL A 329 4.05 14.78 -15.86
N ASN A 330 3.65 15.64 -14.92
CA ASN A 330 2.74 16.74 -15.19
C ASN A 330 3.47 17.97 -15.79
N SER A 331 2.72 19.02 -16.14
CA SER A 331 3.25 20.24 -16.76
C SER A 331 4.27 21.00 -15.89
N SER A 332 4.27 20.77 -14.57
CA SER A 332 5.26 21.33 -13.64
C SER A 332 6.52 20.46 -13.48
N GLY A 333 6.65 19.40 -14.28
CA GLY A 333 7.76 18.45 -14.19
C GLY A 333 7.72 17.55 -12.95
N LEU A 334 6.55 17.45 -12.29
CA LEU A 334 6.38 16.60 -11.12
C LEU A 334 5.66 15.30 -11.48
N THR A 335 6.06 14.21 -10.83
CA THR A 335 5.44 12.91 -11.04
C THR A 335 4.12 12.81 -10.30
N ASP A 336 3.09 12.30 -10.99
CA ASP A 336 1.77 11.99 -10.46
C ASP A 336 1.48 10.50 -10.60
N ILE A 337 0.90 9.91 -9.55
CA ILE A 337 0.34 8.56 -9.53
C ILE A 337 -1.17 8.68 -9.31
N LYS A 338 -1.95 8.15 -10.25
CA LYS A 338 -3.41 8.34 -10.32
C LYS A 338 -4.19 7.10 -9.88
N ASP A 339 -5.50 7.27 -9.72
CA ASP A 339 -6.48 6.22 -9.40
C ASP A 339 -6.16 5.48 -8.09
N ILE A 340 -5.84 6.22 -7.04
CA ILE A 340 -5.61 5.70 -5.70
C ILE A 340 -6.87 5.91 -4.86
N SER A 341 -7.42 4.84 -4.28
CA SER A 341 -8.56 4.92 -3.38
C SER A 341 -8.18 5.65 -2.08
N GLU A 342 -9.03 6.56 -1.66
CA GLU A 342 -8.95 7.20 -0.34
C GLU A 342 -9.03 6.16 0.80
N GLY A 343 -8.71 6.56 2.04
CA GLY A 343 -8.88 5.75 3.25
C GLY A 343 -10.30 5.18 3.36
N THR A 344 -10.42 3.89 3.69
CA THR A 344 -11.66 3.13 3.50
C THR A 344 -11.93 2.28 4.73
N ASN A 345 -13.15 2.34 5.24
CA ASN A 345 -13.66 1.47 6.31
C ASN A 345 -14.35 0.23 5.71
N VAL A 346 -14.82 -0.66 6.58
CA VAL A 346 -15.69 -1.77 6.17
C VAL A 346 -17.06 -1.22 5.78
N GLY A 347 -17.58 -1.64 4.63
CA GLY A 347 -18.86 -1.18 4.10
C GLY A 347 -19.47 -2.15 3.09
N ASN A 348 -20.52 -1.72 2.42
CA ASN A 348 -21.14 -2.44 1.31
C ASN A 348 -20.50 -2.09 -0.04
N ALA A 349 -20.92 -2.75 -1.11
CA ALA A 349 -20.36 -2.56 -2.45
C ALA A 349 -20.45 -1.10 -2.93
N ASP A 350 -21.59 -0.44 -2.74
CA ASP A 350 -21.78 0.96 -3.18
C ASP A 350 -20.82 1.91 -2.45
N TYR A 351 -20.55 1.68 -1.17
CA TYR A 351 -19.56 2.44 -0.42
C TYR A 351 -18.16 2.31 -1.02
N TYR A 352 -17.73 1.11 -1.38
CA TYR A 352 -16.41 0.89 -2.00
C TYR A 352 -16.32 1.49 -3.39
N TYR A 353 -17.37 1.36 -4.22
CA TYR A 353 -17.38 1.93 -5.57
C TYR A 353 -17.32 3.46 -5.54
N ALA A 354 -17.97 4.09 -4.55
CA ALA A 354 -18.03 5.54 -4.40
C ALA A 354 -16.77 6.17 -3.79
N ARG A 355 -15.77 5.36 -3.39
CA ARG A 355 -14.54 5.94 -2.81
C ARG A 355 -13.86 6.89 -3.79
N PRO A 356 -13.42 8.08 -3.31
CA PRO A 356 -12.65 9.03 -4.14
C PRO A 356 -11.41 8.38 -4.76
N ARG A 357 -11.17 8.71 -6.02
CA ARG A 357 -9.98 8.31 -6.80
C ARG A 357 -8.99 9.44 -6.79
N ASN A 358 -8.05 9.37 -5.87
CA ASN A 358 -7.09 10.44 -5.65
C ASN A 358 -5.85 10.31 -6.53
N THR A 359 -5.20 11.45 -6.78
CA THR A 359 -3.85 11.51 -7.33
C THR A 359 -2.87 11.77 -6.19
N ASN A 360 -1.77 11.02 -6.15
CA ASN A 360 -0.70 11.15 -5.16
C ASN A 360 -1.14 10.91 -3.70
N ASP A 361 -2.18 10.11 -3.49
CA ASP A 361 -2.54 9.68 -2.14
C ASP A 361 -1.45 8.76 -1.57
N PHE A 362 -1.11 8.94 -0.30
CA PHE A 362 -0.03 8.21 0.34
C PHE A 362 -0.30 6.71 0.50
N HIS A 363 -1.57 6.25 0.44
CA HIS A 363 -1.88 4.82 0.36
C HIS A 363 -1.27 4.17 -0.88
N GLY A 364 -1.24 4.88 -2.00
CA GLY A 364 -0.68 4.38 -3.25
C GLY A 364 0.79 4.72 -3.45
N LEU A 365 1.26 5.89 -3.03
CA LEU A 365 2.66 6.28 -3.24
C LEU A 365 3.64 5.30 -2.61
N GLY A 366 3.41 4.89 -1.36
CA GLY A 366 4.27 3.92 -0.70
C GLY A 366 4.21 2.54 -1.33
N ALA A 367 3.01 2.04 -1.67
CA ALA A 367 2.84 0.77 -2.37
C ALA A 367 3.52 0.76 -3.74
N PHE A 368 3.40 1.87 -4.49
CA PHE A 368 4.09 2.06 -5.76
C PHE A 368 5.62 1.98 -5.60
N LEU A 369 6.19 2.67 -4.62
CA LEU A 369 7.63 2.64 -4.37
C LEU A 369 8.13 1.23 -4.05
N ILE A 370 7.44 0.51 -3.17
CA ILE A 370 7.81 -0.86 -2.79
C ILE A 370 7.75 -1.79 -4.01
N MET A 371 6.70 -1.70 -4.81
CA MET A 371 6.58 -2.46 -6.05
C MET A 371 7.69 -2.10 -7.05
N ASN A 372 7.92 -0.81 -7.28
CA ASN A 372 8.89 -0.36 -8.29
C ASN A 372 10.32 -0.72 -7.88
N GLU A 373 10.68 -0.62 -6.60
CA GLU A 373 11.98 -1.07 -6.09
C GLU A 373 12.17 -2.58 -6.25
N GLN A 374 11.10 -3.36 -6.20
CA GLN A 374 11.14 -4.81 -6.47
C GLN A 374 11.38 -5.09 -7.96
N LEU A 375 10.57 -4.50 -8.85
CA LEU A 375 10.56 -4.86 -10.26
C LEU A 375 11.69 -4.20 -11.06
N ALA A 376 12.14 -3.00 -10.70
CA ALA A 376 13.29 -2.36 -11.33
C ALA A 376 14.57 -3.18 -11.16
N ARG A 377 14.71 -3.96 -10.06
CA ARG A 377 15.85 -4.85 -9.83
C ARG A 377 15.78 -6.16 -10.61
N THR A 378 14.56 -6.63 -10.93
CA THR A 378 14.33 -7.93 -11.56
C THR A 378 14.13 -7.84 -13.08
N SER A 379 14.11 -6.62 -13.63
CA SER A 379 13.92 -6.35 -15.06
C SER A 379 15.25 -6.08 -15.79
N GLY A 380 16.39 -6.14 -15.07
CA GLY A 380 17.74 -5.97 -15.59
C GLY A 380 18.44 -7.28 -15.94
#